data_01c6361ff5899501861b4444ce0959e3
#
_entry.id   01c6361ff5899501861b4444ce0959e3
#
_cell.length_a   1.000
_cell.length_b   1.000
_cell.length_c   1.000
_cell.angle_alpha   90.00
_cell.angle_beta   90.00
_cell.angle_gamma   90.00
#
_symmetry.space_group_name_H-M   'P 1'
#
loop_
_entity.id
_entity.type
_entity.pdbx_description
1 polymer ?
#
loop_
_entity_poly.entity_id
_entity_poly.type
_entity_poly.pdbx_seq_one_letter_code
_entity_poly.pdbx_strand_id
1 'polypeptide(L)'
;LLLNESRIIVRNNSVKDKILGKKATTGTINTIEDFAHFVYLRKYDSLECFRDSTRLLARAIQRAFFANEVHGNSNNLYKPERLESAEWNAIIVSVQKKLIADSAVTDLNKTWSAWKKTLASCLGNIDIIPSHTVELKSIRRGMTDEKVIDTFSNSIDHDISITIETIHGCKGMSLDSVLFVSSYTKSASSSGAHWRDWFQHNETGISEAHRLAYVAFSRAKHLLALGIPNPPSAPLSEADKQMLTDCGFEIVEIAED
;
A
#
# COMPACT_ATOMS: atom_id res chain seq x y z
N LEU A 1 -19.04 -17.00 17.44
CA LEU A 1 -17.92 -16.20 17.88
C LEU A 1 -17.86 -14.95 17.00
N LEU A 2 -18.14 -13.78 17.57
CA LEU A 2 -17.88 -12.50 16.90
C LEU A 2 -16.38 -12.26 16.98
N LEU A 3 -15.66 -12.44 15.88
CA LEU A 3 -14.23 -12.15 15.77
C LEU A 3 -14.07 -10.64 15.54
N ASN A 4 -13.80 -9.89 16.62
CA ASN A 4 -13.76 -8.42 16.56
C ASN A 4 -12.44 -7.86 15.99
N GLU A 5 -11.36 -8.62 16.07
CA GLU A 5 -10.05 -8.20 15.58
C GLU A 5 -9.45 -9.24 14.62
N SER A 6 -9.94 -9.23 13.39
CA SER A 6 -9.42 -10.07 12.30
C SER A 6 -8.46 -9.29 11.40
N ARG A 7 -7.34 -9.91 11.00
CA ARG A 7 -6.38 -9.27 10.09
C ARG A 7 -5.85 -10.22 9.05
N ILE A 8 -5.59 -9.67 7.87
CA ILE A 8 -4.78 -10.33 6.85
C ILE A 8 -3.33 -9.91 7.06
N ILE A 9 -2.44 -10.86 7.28
CA ILE A 9 -1.02 -10.60 7.46
C ILE A 9 -0.27 -11.03 6.21
N VAL A 10 0.65 -10.18 5.76
CA VAL A 10 1.49 -10.41 4.60
C VAL A 10 2.96 -10.15 4.91
N ARG A 11 3.87 -10.78 4.18
CA ARG A 11 5.31 -10.61 4.40
C ARG A 11 5.79 -9.18 4.11
N ASN A 12 5.29 -8.57 3.05
CA ASN A 12 5.77 -7.27 2.58
C ASN A 12 4.66 -6.44 1.92
N ASN A 13 4.94 -5.15 1.74
CA ASN A 13 4.00 -4.22 1.15
C ASN A 13 3.61 -4.56 -0.29
N SER A 14 4.47 -5.23 -1.07
CA SER A 14 4.13 -5.58 -2.45
C SER A 14 3.01 -6.63 -2.52
N VAL A 15 2.93 -7.55 -1.56
CA VAL A 15 1.81 -8.49 -1.42
C VAL A 15 0.58 -7.77 -0.90
N LYS A 16 0.73 -6.89 0.10
CA LYS A 16 -0.35 -6.02 0.59
C LYS A 16 -0.98 -5.24 -0.56
N ASP A 17 -0.18 -4.59 -1.38
CA ASP A 17 -0.64 -3.79 -2.52
C ASP A 17 -1.38 -4.63 -3.58
N LYS A 18 -0.93 -5.86 -3.83
CA LYS A 18 -1.61 -6.78 -4.75
C LYS A 18 -2.98 -7.21 -4.23
N ILE A 19 -3.09 -7.57 -2.96
CA ILE A 19 -4.37 -7.96 -2.33
C ILE A 19 -5.34 -6.77 -2.34
N LEU A 20 -4.83 -5.55 -2.12
CA LEU A 20 -5.62 -4.31 -2.20
C LEU A 20 -5.93 -3.89 -3.65
N GLY A 21 -5.63 -4.72 -4.66
CA GLY A 21 -5.85 -4.36 -6.06
C GLY A 21 -5.00 -3.17 -6.53
N LYS A 22 -4.04 -2.72 -5.73
CA LYS A 22 -3.13 -1.66 -6.12
C LYS A 22 -2.25 -2.19 -7.25
N LYS A 23 -2.47 -1.70 -8.48
CA LYS A 23 -1.58 -2.03 -9.61
C LYS A 23 -0.16 -1.70 -9.18
N ALA A 24 0.72 -2.70 -9.23
CA ALA A 24 2.14 -2.48 -9.00
C ALA A 24 2.58 -1.33 -9.91
N THR A 25 3.00 -0.23 -9.30
CA THR A 25 3.54 0.93 -10.03
C THR A 25 4.92 0.55 -10.55
N THR A 26 4.96 -0.36 -11.53
CA THR A 26 6.15 -0.62 -12.35
C THR A 26 6.27 0.54 -13.31
N GLY A 27 6.85 1.62 -12.86
CA GLY A 27 7.08 2.82 -13.67
C GLY A 27 7.44 3.98 -12.77
N THR A 28 8.06 4.98 -13.35
CA THR A 28 8.41 6.24 -12.65
C THR A 28 7.17 6.78 -11.94
N ILE A 29 7.22 6.84 -10.60
CA ILE A 29 6.11 7.36 -9.79
C ILE A 29 5.75 8.74 -10.34
N ASN A 30 4.49 8.91 -10.74
CA ASN A 30 4.02 10.13 -11.36
C ASN A 30 3.54 11.10 -10.28
N THR A 31 4.08 12.29 -10.26
CA THR A 31 3.72 13.37 -9.32
C THR A 31 2.21 13.67 -9.34
N ILE A 32 1.58 13.62 -10.52
CA ILE A 32 0.14 13.86 -10.69
C ILE A 32 -0.68 12.75 -10.01
N GLU A 33 -0.26 11.49 -10.15
CA GLU A 33 -0.93 10.35 -9.51
C GLU A 33 -0.85 10.45 -7.99
N ASP A 34 0.25 10.94 -7.44
CA ASP A 34 0.40 11.15 -5.99
C ASP A 34 -0.60 12.20 -5.47
N PHE A 35 -0.80 13.32 -6.21
CA PHE A 35 -1.82 14.31 -5.86
C PHE A 35 -3.24 13.74 -5.95
N ALA A 36 -3.54 12.98 -7.01
CA ALA A 36 -4.85 12.36 -7.16
C ALA A 36 -5.13 11.32 -6.07
N HIS A 37 -4.14 10.50 -5.73
CA HIS A 37 -4.25 9.52 -4.66
C HIS A 37 -4.41 10.18 -3.29
N PHE A 38 -3.72 11.29 -3.04
CA PHE A 38 -3.97 12.13 -1.87
C PHE A 38 -5.44 12.54 -1.78
N VAL A 39 -6.01 13.11 -2.86
CA VAL A 39 -7.41 13.54 -2.89
C VAL A 39 -8.36 12.37 -2.68
N TYR A 40 -8.09 11.22 -3.30
CA TYR A 40 -8.88 10.01 -3.14
C TYR A 40 -8.92 9.52 -1.70
N LEU A 41 -7.76 9.38 -1.04
CA LEU A 41 -7.66 8.91 0.34
C LEU A 41 -8.30 9.87 1.36
N ARG A 42 -8.35 11.17 1.05
CA ARG A 42 -9.00 12.17 1.92
C ARG A 42 -10.52 12.08 1.97
N LYS A 43 -11.14 11.22 1.16
CA LYS A 43 -12.57 10.90 1.25
C LYS A 43 -12.89 9.94 2.41
N TYR A 44 -11.89 9.25 2.93
CA TYR A 44 -12.05 8.25 3.99
C TYR A 44 -11.62 8.82 5.34
N ASP A 45 -12.47 8.65 6.35
CA ASP A 45 -12.21 9.11 7.72
C ASP A 45 -11.49 8.00 8.52
N SER A 46 -10.23 7.74 8.16
CA SER A 46 -9.37 6.80 8.88
C SER A 46 -8.00 7.40 9.13
N LEU A 47 -7.39 7.06 10.27
CA LEU A 47 -6.04 7.52 10.61
C LEU A 47 -4.99 7.00 9.64
N GLU A 48 -5.17 5.80 9.10
CA GLU A 48 -4.27 5.20 8.12
C GLU A 48 -4.35 5.98 6.79
N CYS A 49 -5.57 6.22 6.27
CA CYS A 49 -5.76 7.04 5.07
C CYS A 49 -5.22 8.46 5.25
N PHE A 50 -5.37 9.03 6.44
CA PHE A 50 -4.80 10.33 6.76
C PHE A 50 -3.27 10.33 6.67
N ARG A 51 -2.59 9.37 7.30
CA ARG A 51 -1.12 9.26 7.28
C ARG A 51 -0.59 9.01 5.87
N ASP A 52 -1.20 8.09 5.15
CA ASP A 52 -0.77 7.74 3.79
C ASP A 52 -1.02 8.89 2.82
N SER A 53 -2.16 9.56 2.90
CA SER A 53 -2.43 10.75 2.08
C SER A 53 -1.43 11.86 2.36
N THR A 54 -1.06 12.11 3.63
CA THR A 54 -0.06 13.11 3.99
C THR A 54 1.31 12.78 3.40
N ARG A 55 1.74 11.52 3.42
CA ARG A 55 3.01 11.07 2.80
C ARG A 55 3.00 11.25 1.29
N LEU A 56 1.89 10.89 0.64
CA LEU A 56 1.72 11.08 -0.80
C LEU A 56 1.78 12.55 -1.18
N LEU A 57 1.06 13.40 -0.45
CA LEU A 57 1.08 14.84 -0.68
C LEU A 57 2.47 15.43 -0.51
N ALA A 58 3.17 15.10 0.56
CA ALA A 58 4.53 15.59 0.82
C ALA A 58 5.49 15.19 -0.32
N ARG A 59 5.42 13.94 -0.80
CA ARG A 59 6.20 13.45 -1.93
C ARG A 59 5.85 14.18 -3.23
N ALA A 60 4.57 14.41 -3.47
CA ALA A 60 4.09 15.15 -4.63
C ALA A 60 4.60 16.61 -4.64
N ILE A 61 4.52 17.29 -3.49
CA ILE A 61 5.03 18.65 -3.31
C ILE A 61 6.54 18.70 -3.54
N GLN A 62 7.30 17.79 -2.93
CA GLN A 62 8.75 17.73 -3.11
C GLN A 62 9.11 17.60 -4.58
N ARG A 63 8.43 16.73 -5.32
CA ARG A 63 8.71 16.50 -6.74
C ARG A 63 8.21 17.63 -7.65
N ALA A 64 7.10 18.29 -7.29
CA ALA A 64 6.55 19.37 -8.10
C ALA A 64 7.32 20.69 -7.96
N PHE A 65 7.84 20.97 -6.75
CA PHE A 65 8.40 22.28 -6.42
C PHE A 65 9.87 22.25 -5.99
N PHE A 66 10.38 21.07 -5.60
CA PHE A 66 11.73 20.90 -5.04
C PHE A 66 12.48 19.73 -5.71
N ALA A 67 12.16 19.45 -6.99
CA ALA A 67 12.66 18.26 -7.70
C ALA A 67 14.20 18.14 -7.75
N ASN A 68 14.90 19.25 -7.76
CA ASN A 68 16.37 19.31 -7.86
C ASN A 68 17.06 19.46 -6.51
N GLU A 69 16.31 19.43 -5.41
CA GLU A 69 16.86 19.59 -4.07
C GLU A 69 17.14 18.25 -3.40
N VAL A 70 18.19 18.20 -2.60
CA VAL A 70 18.44 17.06 -1.71
C VAL A 70 17.34 17.02 -0.66
N HIS A 71 16.76 15.85 -0.47
CA HIS A 71 15.63 15.65 0.44
C HIS A 71 15.77 14.36 1.23
N GLY A 72 15.08 14.29 2.34
CA GLY A 72 14.99 13.08 3.14
C GLY A 72 14.08 12.01 2.52
N ASN A 73 13.76 10.99 3.32
CA ASN A 73 12.92 9.87 2.93
C ASN A 73 11.46 10.03 3.45
N SER A 74 10.67 8.98 3.35
CA SER A 74 9.27 8.95 3.82
C SER A 74 9.10 9.22 5.32
N ASN A 75 10.10 8.93 6.15
CA ASN A 75 10.00 9.12 7.62
C ASN A 75 10.00 10.59 8.00
N ASN A 76 10.66 11.44 7.21
CA ASN A 76 10.65 12.89 7.38
C ASN A 76 9.81 13.61 6.31
N LEU A 77 8.83 12.91 5.73
CA LEU A 77 7.92 13.43 4.72
C LEU A 77 8.63 14.05 3.50
N TYR A 78 9.76 13.47 3.07
CA TYR A 78 10.55 13.94 1.92
C TYR A 78 11.01 15.41 2.03
N LYS A 79 11.22 15.87 3.25
CA LYS A 79 11.60 17.26 3.54
C LYS A 79 12.87 17.67 2.78
N PRO A 80 12.87 18.76 2.01
CA PRO A 80 14.10 19.34 1.47
C PRO A 80 15.06 19.74 2.59
N GLU A 81 16.37 19.45 2.44
CA GLU A 81 17.36 19.66 3.50
C GLU A 81 17.48 21.12 3.93
N ARG A 82 17.31 22.06 2.99
CA ARG A 82 17.39 23.51 3.26
C ARG A 82 16.24 24.07 4.10
N LEU A 83 15.12 23.36 4.22
CA LEU A 83 13.95 23.84 4.95
C LEU A 83 13.95 23.30 6.37
N GLU A 84 13.49 24.15 7.31
CA GLU A 84 13.18 23.70 8.66
C GLU A 84 11.92 22.85 8.68
N SER A 85 11.80 21.96 9.66
CA SER A 85 10.63 21.05 9.77
C SER A 85 9.31 21.80 9.93
N ALA A 86 9.31 22.93 10.63
CA ALA A 86 8.14 23.78 10.80
C ALA A 86 7.69 24.40 9.46
N GLU A 87 8.63 24.90 8.67
CA GLU A 87 8.37 25.49 7.35
C GLU A 87 7.82 24.42 6.40
N TRP A 88 8.45 23.24 6.37
CA TRP A 88 7.97 22.13 5.53
C TRP A 88 6.55 21.69 5.87
N ASN A 89 6.25 21.55 7.16
CA ASN A 89 4.90 21.20 7.62
C ASN A 89 3.88 22.30 7.26
N ALA A 90 4.26 23.57 7.37
CA ALA A 90 3.40 24.68 6.98
C ALA A 90 3.08 24.64 5.48
N ILE A 91 4.05 24.33 4.62
CA ILE A 91 3.86 24.16 3.18
C ILE A 91 2.87 23.00 2.93
N ILE A 92 3.09 21.82 3.52
CA ILE A 92 2.20 20.66 3.34
C ILE A 92 0.77 21.02 3.74
N VAL A 93 0.57 21.63 4.91
CA VAL A 93 -0.76 22.01 5.42
C VAL A 93 -1.43 23.03 4.51
N SER A 94 -0.69 23.99 4.01
CA SER A 94 -1.22 25.02 3.11
C SER A 94 -1.67 24.43 1.77
N VAL A 95 -0.82 23.60 1.14
CA VAL A 95 -1.17 22.90 -0.11
C VAL A 95 -2.36 21.99 0.12
N GLN A 96 -2.39 21.22 1.21
CA GLN A 96 -3.52 20.37 1.58
C GLN A 96 -4.82 21.17 1.67
N LYS A 97 -4.85 22.28 2.42
CA LYS A 97 -6.03 23.14 2.57
C LYS A 97 -6.52 23.65 1.21
N LYS A 98 -5.60 24.09 0.37
CA LYS A 98 -5.92 24.60 -0.96
C LYS A 98 -6.55 23.55 -1.87
N LEU A 99 -5.94 22.35 -1.93
CA LEU A 99 -6.45 21.25 -2.76
C LEU A 99 -7.82 20.76 -2.30
N ILE A 100 -8.05 20.67 -0.99
CA ILE A 100 -9.33 20.17 -0.44
C ILE A 100 -10.44 21.22 -0.58
N ALA A 101 -10.10 22.51 -0.48
CA ALA A 101 -11.08 23.60 -0.65
C ALA A 101 -11.52 23.78 -2.12
N ASP A 102 -10.74 23.31 -3.09
CA ASP A 102 -11.06 23.42 -4.51
C ASP A 102 -11.93 22.24 -4.96
N SER A 103 -13.23 22.51 -5.12
CA SER A 103 -14.20 21.51 -5.58
C SER A 103 -13.86 20.91 -6.94
N ALA A 104 -13.17 21.66 -7.80
CA ALA A 104 -12.77 21.21 -9.11
C ALA A 104 -11.58 20.22 -9.04
N VAL A 105 -10.73 20.30 -8.02
CA VAL A 105 -9.65 19.36 -7.74
C VAL A 105 -10.17 18.11 -7.04
N THR A 106 -11.15 18.25 -6.13
CA THR A 106 -11.72 17.10 -5.41
C THR A 106 -12.67 16.26 -6.26
N ASP A 107 -13.10 16.76 -7.45
CA ASP A 107 -13.86 15.99 -8.42
C ASP A 107 -12.96 15.07 -9.25
N LEU A 108 -12.85 13.82 -8.81
CA LEU A 108 -12.08 12.77 -9.49
C LEU A 108 -12.84 12.09 -10.64
N ASN A 109 -14.08 12.48 -10.95
CA ASN A 109 -14.82 11.98 -12.11
C ASN A 109 -14.36 12.60 -13.44
N LYS A 110 -13.49 13.59 -13.38
CA LYS A 110 -12.84 14.18 -14.55
C LYS A 110 -11.85 13.22 -15.19
N THR A 111 -11.62 13.39 -16.49
CA THR A 111 -10.51 12.70 -17.17
C THR A 111 -9.17 13.21 -16.63
N TRP A 112 -8.13 12.38 -16.69
CA TRP A 112 -6.79 12.75 -16.26
C TRP A 112 -6.29 14.04 -16.92
N SER A 113 -6.58 14.23 -18.21
CA SER A 113 -6.21 15.43 -18.95
C SER A 113 -6.88 16.70 -18.40
N ALA A 114 -8.19 16.65 -18.14
CA ALA A 114 -8.94 17.75 -17.57
C ALA A 114 -8.55 18.03 -16.12
N TRP A 115 -8.39 16.98 -15.32
CA TRP A 115 -8.00 17.07 -13.92
C TRP A 115 -6.61 17.67 -13.74
N LYS A 116 -5.63 17.29 -14.61
CA LYS A 116 -4.28 17.87 -14.61
C LYS A 116 -4.32 19.40 -14.80
N LYS A 117 -5.15 19.90 -15.72
CA LYS A 117 -5.28 21.35 -15.94
C LYS A 117 -5.84 22.05 -14.70
N THR A 118 -6.84 21.46 -14.06
CA THR A 118 -7.42 21.95 -12.81
C THR A 118 -6.38 21.99 -11.70
N LEU A 119 -5.64 20.88 -11.51
CA LEU A 119 -4.57 20.78 -10.51
C LEU A 119 -3.48 21.84 -10.75
N ALA A 120 -3.02 22.00 -11.99
CA ALA A 120 -2.00 23.01 -12.34
C ALA A 120 -2.46 24.43 -12.01
N SER A 121 -3.72 24.77 -12.33
CA SER A 121 -4.31 26.07 -11.99
C SER A 121 -4.39 26.28 -10.46
N CYS A 122 -4.81 25.25 -9.71
CA CYS A 122 -4.88 25.32 -8.26
C CYS A 122 -3.49 25.50 -7.63
N LEU A 123 -2.49 24.76 -8.08
CA LEU A 123 -1.12 24.81 -7.58
C LEU A 123 -0.40 26.12 -7.96
N GLY A 124 -0.71 26.69 -9.12
CA GLY A 124 -0.12 27.96 -9.59
C GLY A 124 -0.50 29.18 -8.74
N ASN A 125 -1.55 29.07 -7.94
CA ASN A 125 -2.07 30.13 -7.07
C ASN A 125 -1.68 29.97 -5.59
N ILE A 126 -0.56 29.30 -5.29
CA ILE A 126 -0.10 29.09 -3.92
C ILE A 126 1.07 30.03 -3.60
N ASP A 127 0.80 31.09 -2.84
CA ASP A 127 1.75 32.16 -2.53
C ASP A 127 2.92 31.76 -1.59
N ILE A 128 2.83 30.61 -0.94
CA ILE A 128 3.80 30.15 0.08
C ILE A 128 5.10 29.62 -0.52
N ILE A 129 5.06 29.24 -1.80
CA ILE A 129 6.23 28.68 -2.49
C ILE A 129 6.79 29.77 -3.43
N PRO A 130 7.91 30.42 -3.06
CA PRO A 130 8.44 31.51 -3.88
C PRO A 130 8.77 31.01 -5.29
N SER A 131 8.16 31.61 -6.32
CA SER A 131 8.52 31.61 -7.75
C SER A 131 9.06 30.28 -8.33
N HIS A 132 8.44 29.14 -8.03
CA HIS A 132 8.79 27.87 -8.64
C HIS A 132 7.79 27.54 -9.76
N THR A 133 8.31 27.26 -10.93
CA THR A 133 7.49 26.69 -12.02
C THR A 133 7.07 25.29 -11.61
N VAL A 134 5.77 25.04 -11.53
CA VAL A 134 5.23 23.72 -11.15
C VAL A 134 5.54 22.71 -12.25
N GLU A 135 6.47 21.79 -11.99
CA GLU A 135 6.77 20.70 -12.92
C GLU A 135 5.81 19.52 -12.72
N LEU A 136 4.65 19.55 -13.35
CA LEU A 136 3.79 18.38 -13.45
C LEU A 136 4.23 17.53 -14.64
N LYS A 137 4.92 16.42 -14.38
CA LYS A 137 5.33 15.45 -15.42
C LYS A 137 4.13 14.95 -16.22
N SER A 138 4.38 14.43 -17.41
CA SER A 138 3.33 13.96 -18.32
C SER A 138 2.51 12.82 -17.71
N ILE A 139 1.22 12.79 -17.99
CA ILE A 139 0.34 11.65 -17.70
C ILE A 139 0.84 10.44 -18.50
N ARG A 140 0.72 9.23 -17.95
CA ARG A 140 1.09 8.01 -18.66
C ARG A 140 0.36 7.90 -19.99
N ARG A 141 1.06 7.44 -21.02
CA ARG A 141 0.47 7.24 -22.35
C ARG A 141 -0.69 6.25 -22.23
N GLY A 142 -1.88 6.62 -22.71
CA GLY A 142 -3.10 5.82 -22.66
C GLY A 142 -4.07 6.14 -21.53
N MET A 143 -3.68 6.94 -20.52
CA MET A 143 -4.58 7.30 -19.39
C MET A 143 -5.27 8.68 -19.57
N THR A 144 -4.99 9.41 -20.62
CA THR A 144 -5.47 10.80 -20.78
C THR A 144 -6.98 10.96 -20.73
N ASP A 145 -7.71 10.01 -21.29
CA ASP A 145 -9.16 10.02 -21.44
C ASP A 145 -9.90 9.17 -20.38
N GLU A 146 -9.15 8.42 -19.55
CA GLU A 146 -9.70 7.70 -18.42
C GLU A 146 -10.07 8.67 -17.29
N LYS A 147 -11.10 8.35 -16.52
CA LYS A 147 -11.44 9.11 -15.32
C LYS A 147 -10.41 8.82 -14.22
N VAL A 148 -10.07 9.86 -13.45
CA VAL A 148 -9.12 9.72 -12.34
C VAL A 148 -9.59 8.70 -11.32
N ILE A 149 -10.90 8.70 -11.00
CA ILE A 149 -11.50 7.79 -10.02
C ILE A 149 -11.32 6.32 -10.41
N ASP A 150 -11.39 5.98 -11.70
CA ASP A 150 -11.32 4.60 -12.19
C ASP A 150 -9.95 3.96 -11.92
N THR A 151 -8.91 4.76 -11.77
CA THR A 151 -7.57 4.30 -11.38
C THR A 151 -7.54 3.76 -9.95
N PHE A 152 -8.44 4.24 -9.08
CA PHE A 152 -8.50 3.89 -7.67
C PHE A 152 -9.70 2.98 -7.32
N SER A 153 -10.76 2.96 -8.15
CA SER A 153 -11.99 2.19 -7.91
C SER A 153 -11.82 0.68 -8.07
N ASN A 154 -10.75 0.22 -8.71
CA ASN A 154 -10.36 -1.20 -8.72
C ASN A 154 -9.62 -1.63 -7.44
N SER A 155 -9.39 -0.75 -6.49
CA SER A 155 -9.06 -1.12 -5.13
C SER A 155 -10.34 -1.64 -4.47
N ILE A 156 -10.32 -2.92 -4.07
CA ILE A 156 -11.38 -3.66 -3.39
C ILE A 156 -12.31 -2.72 -2.63
N ASP A 157 -13.61 -2.86 -2.91
CA ASP A 157 -14.69 -2.16 -2.21
C ASP A 157 -14.37 -2.16 -0.71
N HIS A 158 -14.22 -0.96 -0.11
CA HIS A 158 -13.81 -0.80 1.30
C HIS A 158 -14.85 -1.32 2.33
N ASP A 159 -15.84 -2.06 1.89
CA ASP A 159 -16.78 -2.79 2.75
C ASP A 159 -16.15 -4.01 3.44
N ILE A 160 -14.94 -4.42 3.04
CA ILE A 160 -14.21 -5.44 3.79
C ILE A 160 -13.52 -4.74 4.97
N SER A 161 -14.15 -4.79 6.12
CA SER A 161 -13.64 -4.26 7.41
C SER A 161 -12.36 -4.96 7.92
N ILE A 162 -11.73 -5.82 7.10
CA ILE A 162 -10.53 -6.57 7.47
C ILE A 162 -9.29 -5.78 7.11
N THR A 163 -8.54 -5.37 8.11
CA THR A 163 -7.27 -4.66 7.94
C THR A 163 -6.19 -5.59 7.43
N ILE A 164 -5.40 -5.14 6.43
CA ILE A 164 -4.23 -5.86 5.91
C ILE A 164 -2.96 -5.24 6.48
N GLU A 165 -2.15 -6.05 7.15
CA GLU A 165 -0.91 -5.62 7.80
C GLU A 165 0.30 -6.42 7.34
N THR A 166 1.49 -5.85 7.47
CA THR A 166 2.73 -6.62 7.35
C THR A 166 3.05 -7.32 8.66
N ILE A 167 3.89 -8.39 8.61
CA ILE A 167 4.36 -9.09 9.82
C ILE A 167 4.97 -8.11 10.83
N HIS A 168 5.73 -7.12 10.36
CA HIS A 168 6.33 -6.11 11.23
C HIS A 168 5.29 -5.15 11.82
N GLY A 169 4.23 -4.83 11.08
CA GLY A 169 3.14 -3.98 11.56
C GLY A 169 2.30 -4.62 12.66
N CYS A 170 2.16 -5.95 12.66
CA CYS A 170 1.39 -6.68 13.68
C CYS A 170 2.22 -7.14 14.88
N LYS A 171 3.52 -6.76 14.96
CA LYS A 171 4.38 -7.15 16.08
C LYS A 171 3.83 -6.59 17.40
N GLY A 172 3.64 -7.47 18.38
CA GLY A 172 3.10 -7.13 19.69
C GLY A 172 1.56 -7.09 19.76
N MET A 173 0.86 -7.25 18.64
CA MET A 173 -0.60 -7.39 18.62
C MET A 173 -1.03 -8.79 19.05
N SER A 174 -2.25 -8.90 19.53
CA SER A 174 -2.95 -10.15 19.84
C SER A 174 -4.30 -10.07 19.15
N LEU A 175 -4.53 -10.92 18.15
CA LEU A 175 -5.63 -10.83 17.20
C LEU A 175 -6.59 -12.02 17.37
N ASP A 176 -7.87 -11.83 17.18
CA ASP A 176 -8.84 -12.92 17.30
C ASP A 176 -8.65 -13.93 16.17
N SER A 177 -8.43 -13.44 14.94
CA SER A 177 -8.10 -14.29 13.80
C SER A 177 -7.04 -13.69 12.91
N VAL A 178 -6.26 -14.54 12.28
CA VAL A 178 -5.19 -14.19 11.34
C VAL A 178 -5.33 -15.02 10.08
N LEU A 179 -5.36 -14.36 8.93
CA LEU A 179 -5.10 -14.97 7.63
C LEU A 179 -3.69 -14.58 7.18
N PHE A 180 -2.73 -15.52 7.22
CA PHE A 180 -1.38 -15.26 6.74
C PHE A 180 -1.26 -15.69 5.28
N VAL A 181 -0.96 -14.74 4.38
CA VAL A 181 -0.97 -14.97 2.93
C VAL A 181 0.44 -15.20 2.40
N SER A 182 0.60 -16.33 1.71
CA SER A 182 1.82 -16.69 1.00
C SER A 182 2.02 -15.89 -0.28
N SER A 183 3.27 -15.66 -0.66
CA SER A 183 3.60 -15.22 -2.02
C SER A 183 3.29 -16.32 -3.03
N TYR A 184 2.96 -15.91 -4.27
CA TYR A 184 2.65 -16.83 -5.35
C TYR A 184 3.85 -17.68 -5.80
N THR A 185 5.03 -17.08 -5.81
CA THR A 185 6.27 -17.75 -6.23
C THR A 185 7.32 -17.69 -5.14
N LYS A 186 8.10 -18.77 -5.03
CA LYS A 186 9.31 -18.79 -4.21
C LYS A 186 10.42 -18.04 -4.96
N SER A 187 10.96 -17.00 -4.35
CA SER A 187 12.08 -16.25 -4.91
C SER A 187 13.13 -15.96 -3.86
N ALA A 188 14.39 -15.91 -4.27
CA ALA A 188 15.50 -15.61 -3.38
C ALA A 188 15.40 -14.21 -2.74
N SER A 189 14.77 -13.26 -3.44
CA SER A 189 14.56 -11.89 -2.96
C SER A 189 13.37 -11.76 -2.00
N SER A 190 12.51 -12.77 -1.89
CA SER A 190 11.33 -12.80 -1.02
C SER A 190 11.43 -13.86 0.09
N SER A 191 12.63 -14.08 0.61
CA SER A 191 12.87 -15.04 1.70
C SER A 191 11.83 -14.89 2.82
N GLY A 192 11.19 -16.01 3.15
CA GLY A 192 10.14 -16.06 4.16
C GLY A 192 8.76 -15.58 3.73
N ALA A 193 8.55 -15.22 2.46
CA ALA A 193 7.23 -14.86 1.94
C ALA A 193 6.44 -16.06 1.40
N HIS A 194 7.11 -17.14 1.03
CA HIS A 194 6.49 -18.32 0.46
C HIS A 194 6.26 -19.40 1.54
N TRP A 195 5.09 -20.01 1.52
CA TRP A 195 4.65 -20.95 2.56
C TRP A 195 5.60 -22.14 2.79
N ARG A 196 6.26 -22.67 1.75
CA ARG A 196 7.23 -23.74 1.91
C ARG A 196 8.43 -23.35 2.78
N ASP A 197 8.79 -22.06 2.81
CA ASP A 197 9.86 -21.58 3.68
C ASP A 197 9.48 -21.60 5.17
N TRP A 198 8.16 -21.63 5.48
CA TRP A 198 7.66 -21.63 6.87
C TRP A 198 7.74 -23.00 7.52
N PHE A 199 7.72 -24.07 6.72
CA PHE A 199 7.70 -25.47 7.19
C PHE A 199 8.95 -26.26 6.86
N GLN A 200 9.88 -25.75 6.05
CA GLN A 200 11.12 -26.43 5.73
C GLN A 200 12.08 -26.42 6.91
N HIS A 201 12.36 -27.60 7.48
CA HIS A 201 13.44 -27.77 8.43
C HIS A 201 14.79 -27.73 7.70
N ASN A 202 15.61 -26.74 8.03
CA ASN A 202 17.01 -26.72 7.61
C ASN A 202 17.86 -27.31 8.72
N GLU A 203 18.82 -28.18 8.39
CA GLU A 203 19.80 -28.79 9.33
C GLU A 203 20.62 -27.71 10.07
N THR A 204 20.67 -26.49 9.55
CA THR A 204 21.47 -25.39 10.09
C THR A 204 20.74 -24.54 11.15
N GLY A 205 19.51 -24.90 11.55
CA GLY A 205 18.77 -24.20 12.60
C GLY A 205 17.59 -23.37 12.12
N ILE A 206 17.06 -22.50 13.00
CA ILE A 206 15.86 -21.70 12.76
C ILE A 206 16.17 -20.58 11.77
N SER A 207 15.60 -20.65 10.57
CA SER A 207 15.75 -19.62 9.54
C SER A 207 14.97 -18.34 9.88
N GLU A 208 15.28 -17.22 9.20
CA GLU A 208 14.50 -15.98 9.27
C GLU A 208 13.03 -16.21 8.86
N ALA A 209 12.79 -17.09 7.88
CA ALA A 209 11.45 -17.47 7.45
C ALA A 209 10.62 -18.08 8.57
N HIS A 210 11.22 -19.00 9.35
CA HIS A 210 10.57 -19.62 10.51
C HIS A 210 10.25 -18.59 11.61
N ARG A 211 11.19 -17.66 11.87
CA ARG A 211 10.97 -16.59 12.86
C ARG A 211 9.80 -15.70 12.47
N LEU A 212 9.73 -15.34 11.19
CA LEU A 212 8.64 -14.51 10.66
C LEU A 212 7.30 -15.24 10.69
N ALA A 213 7.28 -16.52 10.30
CA ALA A 213 6.09 -17.36 10.40
C ALA A 213 5.62 -17.47 11.86
N TYR A 214 6.55 -17.74 12.79
CA TYR A 214 6.25 -17.79 14.21
C TYR A 214 5.62 -16.48 14.72
N VAL A 215 6.17 -15.32 14.32
CA VAL A 215 5.60 -14.02 14.69
C VAL A 215 4.19 -13.88 14.17
N ALA A 216 3.92 -14.25 12.92
CA ALA A 216 2.57 -14.15 12.33
C ALA A 216 1.59 -15.13 12.99
N PHE A 217 1.99 -16.40 13.15
CA PHE A 217 1.13 -17.46 13.68
C PHE A 217 0.79 -17.23 15.16
N SER A 218 1.76 -16.77 15.96
CA SER A 218 1.55 -16.46 17.37
C SER A 218 0.66 -15.25 17.63
N ARG A 219 0.21 -14.54 16.62
CA ARG A 219 -0.75 -13.43 16.78
C ARG A 219 -2.19 -13.90 16.93
N ALA A 220 -2.55 -15.04 16.35
CA ALA A 220 -3.90 -15.57 16.39
C ALA A 220 -4.25 -16.18 17.76
N LYS A 221 -5.38 -15.75 18.34
CA LYS A 221 -5.94 -16.32 19.58
C LYS A 221 -6.86 -17.52 19.31
N HIS A 222 -7.67 -17.41 18.27
CA HIS A 222 -8.77 -18.34 18.03
C HIS A 222 -8.70 -19.03 16.67
N LEU A 223 -8.29 -18.31 15.61
CA LEU A 223 -8.24 -18.85 14.25
C LEU A 223 -6.96 -18.40 13.54
N LEU A 224 -6.19 -19.37 13.08
CA LEU A 224 -5.09 -19.16 12.15
C LEU A 224 -5.47 -19.81 10.81
N ALA A 225 -5.51 -19.02 9.75
CA ALA A 225 -5.67 -19.49 8.40
C ALA A 225 -4.43 -19.15 7.55
N LEU A 226 -4.10 -20.04 6.62
CA LEU A 226 -3.00 -19.83 5.66
C LEU A 226 -3.60 -19.69 4.26
N GLY A 227 -3.38 -18.57 3.63
CA GLY A 227 -3.72 -18.35 2.22
C GLY A 227 -2.57 -18.84 1.32
N ILE A 228 -2.70 -20.04 0.78
CA ILE A 228 -1.69 -20.68 -0.06
C ILE A 228 -2.16 -20.68 -1.51
N PRO A 229 -1.45 -20.03 -2.44
CA PRO A 229 -1.78 -20.10 -3.85
C PRO A 229 -1.67 -21.52 -4.39
N ASN A 230 -2.69 -21.98 -5.14
CA ASN A 230 -2.74 -23.28 -5.75
C ASN A 230 -2.94 -23.16 -7.29
N PRO A 231 -1.96 -22.59 -8.02
CA PRO A 231 -2.14 -22.35 -9.45
C PRO A 231 -2.12 -23.65 -10.25
N PRO A 232 -2.87 -23.73 -11.38
CA PRO A 232 -2.85 -24.91 -12.24
C PRO A 232 -1.47 -25.30 -12.76
N SER A 233 -0.57 -24.31 -12.92
CA SER A 233 0.82 -24.53 -13.38
C SER A 233 1.75 -25.15 -12.33
N ALA A 234 1.37 -25.07 -11.04
CA ALA A 234 2.17 -25.60 -9.93
C ALA A 234 1.23 -25.94 -8.75
N PRO A 235 0.36 -26.95 -8.89
CA PRO A 235 -0.60 -27.30 -7.86
C PRO A 235 0.08 -27.84 -6.61
N LEU A 236 -0.62 -27.74 -5.48
CA LEU A 236 -0.22 -28.40 -4.24
C LEU A 236 -0.19 -29.92 -4.47
N SER A 237 0.97 -30.53 -4.22
CA SER A 237 1.07 -31.98 -4.28
C SER A 237 0.37 -32.64 -3.09
N GLU A 238 0.00 -33.92 -3.21
CA GLU A 238 -0.56 -34.68 -2.08
C GLU A 238 0.41 -34.73 -0.89
N ALA A 239 1.72 -34.73 -1.13
CA ALA A 239 2.72 -34.66 -0.07
C ALA A 239 2.69 -33.29 0.66
N ASP A 240 2.47 -32.19 -0.07
CA ASP A 240 2.31 -30.86 0.52
C ASP A 240 1.03 -30.80 1.39
N LYS A 241 -0.08 -31.35 0.88
CA LYS A 241 -1.35 -31.42 1.60
C LYS A 241 -1.22 -32.27 2.88
N GLN A 242 -0.57 -33.44 2.77
CA GLN A 242 -0.33 -34.30 3.92
C GLN A 242 0.52 -33.60 4.98
N MET A 243 1.61 -32.94 4.56
CA MET A 243 2.46 -32.19 5.48
C MET A 243 1.69 -31.08 6.23
N LEU A 244 0.82 -30.34 5.54
CA LEU A 244 -0.01 -29.32 6.19
C LEU A 244 -1.00 -29.95 7.17
N THR A 245 -1.60 -31.07 6.81
CA THR A 245 -2.51 -31.81 7.68
C THR A 245 -1.79 -32.37 8.92
N ASP A 246 -0.58 -32.89 8.75
CA ASP A 246 0.27 -33.37 9.86
C ASP A 246 0.67 -32.22 10.81
N CYS A 247 0.75 -30.99 10.30
CA CYS A 247 0.91 -29.76 11.10
C CYS A 247 -0.39 -29.29 11.78
N GLY A 248 -1.50 -29.98 11.59
CA GLY A 248 -2.79 -29.67 12.21
C GLY A 248 -3.68 -28.70 11.44
N PHE A 249 -3.39 -28.43 10.17
CA PHE A 249 -4.24 -27.59 9.32
C PHE A 249 -5.31 -28.42 8.60
N GLU A 250 -6.52 -27.90 8.58
CA GLU A 250 -7.60 -28.36 7.70
C GLU A 250 -7.47 -27.66 6.34
N ILE A 251 -7.58 -28.41 5.25
CA ILE A 251 -7.44 -27.87 3.90
C ILE A 251 -8.82 -27.56 3.33
N VAL A 252 -9.03 -26.30 2.96
CA VAL A 252 -10.23 -25.83 2.28
C VAL A 252 -9.84 -25.29 0.91
N GLU A 253 -10.36 -25.90 -0.16
CA GLU A 253 -10.15 -25.40 -1.51
C GLU A 253 -11.22 -24.37 -1.85
N ILE A 254 -10.79 -23.18 -2.27
CA ILE A 254 -11.68 -22.11 -2.71
C ILE A 254 -11.63 -22.10 -4.22
N ALA A 255 -12.75 -22.39 -4.88
CA ALA A 255 -12.86 -22.29 -6.34
C ALA A 255 -12.88 -20.81 -6.75
N GLU A 256 -12.25 -20.49 -7.87
CA GLU A 256 -12.45 -19.20 -8.55
C GLU A 256 -13.81 -19.28 -9.28
N ASP A 257 -14.71 -18.33 -8.98
CA ASP A 257 -15.98 -18.13 -9.70
C ASP A 257 -15.74 -17.44 -11.06
#